data_ccbb2b92d4f18a6d5c4d2fdbe46874d0
#
_entry.id   ccbb2b92d4f18a6d5c4d2fdbe46874d0
#
_cell.length_a   1.000
_cell.length_b   1.000
_cell.length_c   1.000
_cell.angle_alpha   90.00
_cell.angle_beta   90.00
_cell.angle_gamma   90.00
#
_symmetry.space_group_name_H-M   'P 1'
#
loop_
_entity.id
_entity.type
_entity.pdbx_description
1 polymer ?
#
loop_
_entity_poly.entity_id
_entity_poly.type
_entity_poly.pdbx_seq_one_letter_code
_entity_poly.pdbx_strand_id
1 'polypeptide(L)'
;MSRKLLTLTLLVLMTACANDAPAPLQPMVLDFAKLGKINLAVAHLSYMNNAPRPPTKDVAVFQNYKPQLSDALYRWGVDRLQASGTQGQATLVIHDADLRRDTLPLKTGIDSWFTRQQSERWSGKVTVDLRIEGAASNFAGNASTTVTRSTTLPEDANAAERENAYRRLLRSMMEDLNTQMERAMRDHLNSVILTMP
;
A
#
# COMPACT_ATOMS: atom_id res chain seq x y z
N MET A 1 -24.33 -23.70 -78.18
CA MET A 1 -25.12 -23.58 -76.95
C MET A 1 -24.14 -23.71 -75.76
N SER A 2 -23.67 -22.60 -75.20
CA SER A 2 -22.64 -22.56 -74.16
C SER A 2 -23.31 -22.35 -72.78
N ARG A 3 -23.18 -23.33 -71.86
CA ARG A 3 -23.64 -23.23 -70.47
C ARG A 3 -22.46 -22.64 -69.65
N LYS A 4 -22.59 -21.36 -69.28
CA LYS A 4 -21.67 -20.74 -68.33
C LYS A 4 -22.02 -21.20 -66.95
N LEU A 5 -21.10 -21.90 -66.28
CA LEU A 5 -21.15 -22.31 -64.89
C LEU A 5 -20.68 -21.13 -64.04
N LEU A 6 -21.58 -20.53 -63.25
CA LEU A 6 -21.28 -19.43 -62.36
C LEU A 6 -20.91 -20.06 -61.01
N THR A 7 -19.61 -20.11 -60.66
CA THR A 7 -19.11 -20.54 -59.36
C THR A 7 -19.18 -19.37 -58.37
N LEU A 8 -20.11 -19.42 -57.42
CA LEU A 8 -20.24 -18.47 -56.34
C LEU A 8 -19.27 -18.84 -55.20
N THR A 9 -18.17 -18.11 -55.09
CA THR A 9 -17.20 -18.31 -54.00
C THR A 9 -17.70 -17.58 -52.76
N LEU A 10 -18.15 -18.36 -51.74
CA LEU A 10 -18.57 -17.86 -50.44
C LEU A 10 -17.33 -17.54 -49.60
N LEU A 11 -16.98 -16.27 -49.44
CA LEU A 11 -15.89 -15.82 -48.56
C LEU A 11 -16.38 -15.79 -47.11
N VAL A 12 -16.00 -16.81 -46.29
CA VAL A 12 -16.29 -16.84 -44.88
C VAL A 12 -15.27 -15.94 -44.15
N LEU A 13 -15.72 -14.76 -43.73
CA LEU A 13 -14.98 -13.88 -42.84
C LEU A 13 -15.01 -14.49 -41.40
N MET A 14 -13.94 -15.19 -41.04
CA MET A 14 -13.71 -15.55 -39.65
C MET A 14 -13.27 -14.28 -38.89
N THR A 15 -14.18 -13.63 -38.18
CA THR A 15 -13.84 -12.64 -37.17
C THR A 15 -13.24 -13.38 -35.97
N ALA A 16 -11.91 -13.41 -35.91
CA ALA A 16 -11.20 -13.84 -34.72
C ALA A 16 -11.52 -12.81 -33.61
N CYS A 17 -12.34 -13.20 -32.63
CA CYS A 17 -12.41 -12.50 -31.37
C CYS A 17 -11.03 -12.63 -30.72
N ALA A 18 -10.17 -11.64 -30.89
CA ALA A 18 -8.98 -11.51 -30.08
C ALA A 18 -9.47 -11.30 -28.63
N ASN A 19 -9.34 -12.34 -27.79
CA ASN A 19 -9.39 -12.18 -26.35
C ASN A 19 -8.15 -11.36 -25.99
N ASP A 20 -8.30 -10.03 -25.93
CA ASP A 20 -7.30 -9.17 -25.34
C ASP A 20 -7.15 -9.57 -23.87
N ALA A 21 -6.13 -10.37 -23.59
CA ALA A 21 -5.72 -10.63 -22.22
C ALA A 21 -5.47 -9.26 -21.55
N PRO A 22 -6.04 -8.99 -20.38
CA PRO A 22 -5.85 -7.69 -19.73
C PRO A 22 -4.35 -7.43 -19.59
N ALA A 23 -3.92 -6.23 -20.01
CA ALA A 23 -2.53 -5.82 -19.95
C ALA A 23 -1.99 -6.02 -18.53
N PRO A 24 -0.77 -6.56 -18.38
CA PRO A 24 -0.17 -6.77 -17.06
C PRO A 24 -0.11 -5.42 -16.31
N LEU A 25 -0.59 -5.43 -15.07
CA LEU A 25 -0.57 -4.23 -14.25
C LEU A 25 0.88 -3.76 -14.04
N GLN A 26 1.13 -2.50 -14.33
CA GLN A 26 2.43 -1.86 -14.07
C GLN A 26 2.80 -2.03 -12.59
N PRO A 27 4.09 -2.26 -12.24
CA PRO A 27 4.52 -2.33 -10.86
C PRO A 27 4.08 -1.08 -10.09
N MET A 28 3.55 -1.26 -8.89
CA MET A 28 3.19 -0.13 -8.04
C MET A 28 4.46 0.52 -7.50
N VAL A 29 4.65 1.79 -7.83
CA VAL A 29 5.74 2.60 -7.27
C VAL A 29 5.14 3.54 -6.22
N LEU A 30 5.66 3.47 -5.00
CA LEU A 30 5.45 4.43 -3.93
C LEU A 30 6.68 5.32 -3.89
N ASP A 31 6.54 6.55 -4.36
CA ASP A 31 7.63 7.53 -4.47
C ASP A 31 7.36 8.69 -3.50
N PHE A 32 7.93 8.55 -2.31
CA PHE A 32 7.84 9.58 -1.26
C PHE A 32 8.96 10.62 -1.37
N ALA A 33 9.99 10.37 -2.16
CA ALA A 33 11.10 11.30 -2.35
C ALA A 33 10.63 12.64 -2.95
N LYS A 34 9.56 12.62 -3.75
CA LYS A 34 8.92 13.83 -4.31
C LYS A 34 8.38 14.80 -3.25
N LEU A 35 8.09 14.30 -2.05
CA LEU A 35 7.63 15.11 -0.93
C LEU A 35 8.78 15.85 -0.21
N GLY A 36 10.03 15.62 -0.64
CA GLY A 36 11.21 16.18 -0.03
C GLY A 36 11.66 15.46 1.25
N LYS A 37 12.85 15.79 1.73
CA LYS A 37 13.43 15.21 2.95
C LYS A 37 13.04 16.01 4.19
N ILE A 38 12.79 15.28 5.28
CA ILE A 38 12.70 15.84 6.64
C ILE A 38 14.09 15.70 7.26
N ASN A 39 14.77 16.81 7.46
CA ASN A 39 16.11 16.85 8.01
C ASN A 39 16.05 16.91 9.53
N LEU A 40 16.65 15.92 10.18
CA LEU A 40 16.68 15.78 11.63
C LEU A 40 18.05 16.18 12.17
N ALA A 41 18.10 16.91 13.28
CA ALA A 41 19.30 17.30 13.99
C ALA A 41 19.95 16.13 14.76
N VAL A 42 20.14 15.00 14.09
CA VAL A 42 20.77 13.78 14.64
C VAL A 42 21.91 13.33 13.74
N ALA A 43 22.90 12.63 14.32
CA ALA A 43 24.03 12.09 13.57
C ALA A 43 23.70 10.79 12.84
N HIS A 44 22.79 10.00 13.39
CA HIS A 44 22.48 8.67 12.88
C HIS A 44 20.99 8.47 12.73
N LEU A 45 20.62 7.69 11.69
CA LEU A 45 19.25 7.23 11.46
C LEU A 45 19.28 5.72 11.33
N SER A 46 18.42 5.04 12.08
CA SER A 46 18.28 3.59 12.07
C SER A 46 16.82 3.18 11.85
N TYR A 47 16.61 1.94 11.42
CA TYR A 47 15.31 1.36 11.13
C TYR A 47 15.16 0.04 11.88
N MET A 48 14.05 -0.13 12.58
CA MET A 48 13.76 -1.33 13.37
C MET A 48 12.35 -1.83 13.04
N ASN A 49 12.25 -3.10 12.65
CA ASN A 49 10.95 -3.72 12.43
C ASN A 49 10.65 -4.70 13.56
N ASN A 50 9.77 -4.29 14.48
CA ASN A 50 9.30 -5.06 15.62
C ASN A 50 7.85 -5.56 15.39
N ALA A 51 7.31 -5.42 14.18
CA ALA A 51 5.96 -5.88 13.88
C ALA A 51 5.83 -7.39 14.09
N PRO A 52 4.78 -7.86 14.78
CA PRO A 52 4.49 -9.27 14.91
C PRO A 52 4.33 -9.92 13.52
N ARG A 53 4.67 -11.22 13.43
CA ARG A 53 4.40 -11.96 12.19
C ARG A 53 2.88 -12.07 12.00
N PRO A 54 2.35 -11.71 10.82
CA PRO A 54 0.92 -11.87 10.55
C PRO A 54 0.48 -13.33 10.62
N PRO A 55 -0.81 -13.61 10.91
CA PRO A 55 -1.37 -14.95 10.87
C PRO A 55 -1.17 -15.61 9.51
N THR A 56 -0.89 -16.92 9.49
CA THR A 56 -0.57 -17.66 8.25
C THR A 56 -1.66 -17.53 7.17
N LYS A 57 -2.93 -17.51 7.58
CA LYS A 57 -4.07 -17.32 6.67
C LYS A 57 -4.01 -16.00 5.89
N ASP A 58 -3.55 -14.93 6.55
CA ASP A 58 -3.46 -13.59 5.96
C ASP A 58 -2.19 -13.48 5.11
N VAL A 59 -1.07 -14.08 5.57
CA VAL A 59 0.16 -14.18 4.75
C VAL A 59 -0.15 -14.84 3.41
N ALA A 60 -0.90 -15.95 3.40
CA ALA A 60 -1.25 -16.66 2.17
C ALA A 60 -2.01 -15.79 1.16
N VAL A 61 -2.81 -14.83 1.64
CA VAL A 61 -3.56 -13.90 0.78
C VAL A 61 -2.66 -12.80 0.21
N PHE A 62 -1.82 -12.19 1.05
CA PHE A 62 -1.12 -10.94 0.70
C PHE A 62 0.33 -11.13 0.22
N GLN A 63 0.93 -12.30 0.40
CA GLN A 63 2.36 -12.54 0.07
C GLN A 63 2.74 -12.26 -1.39
N ASN A 64 1.81 -12.40 -2.33
CA ASN A 64 2.06 -12.22 -3.76
C ASN A 64 1.89 -10.77 -4.23
N TYR A 65 1.25 -9.90 -3.44
CA TYR A 65 1.09 -8.50 -3.79
C TYR A 65 2.37 -7.70 -3.49
N LYS A 66 2.71 -6.76 -4.36
CA LYS A 66 3.93 -5.94 -4.24
C LYS A 66 3.62 -4.45 -4.41
N PRO A 67 4.36 -3.57 -3.67
CA PRO A 67 5.29 -3.89 -2.58
C PRO A 67 4.58 -4.44 -1.35
N GLN A 68 5.27 -5.16 -0.48
CA GLN A 68 4.72 -5.53 0.83
C GLN A 68 4.58 -4.27 1.72
N LEU A 69 3.69 -4.31 2.70
CA LEU A 69 3.46 -3.17 3.60
C LEU A 69 4.73 -2.78 4.38
N SER A 70 5.48 -3.75 4.88
CA SER A 70 6.77 -3.51 5.56
C SER A 70 7.81 -2.86 4.66
N ASP A 71 7.88 -3.27 3.38
CA ASP A 71 8.79 -2.68 2.40
C ASP A 71 8.40 -1.23 2.09
N ALA A 72 7.10 -0.96 2.00
CA ALA A 72 6.57 0.39 1.78
C ALA A 72 6.91 1.33 2.95
N LEU A 73 6.81 0.84 4.19
CA LEU A 73 7.18 1.59 5.40
C LEU A 73 8.67 1.90 5.46
N TYR A 74 9.50 0.89 5.19
CA TYR A 74 10.95 1.10 5.11
C TYR A 74 11.31 2.12 4.03
N ARG A 75 10.71 1.98 2.84
CA ARG A 75 10.92 2.92 1.73
C ARG A 75 10.51 4.34 2.10
N TRP A 76 9.35 4.51 2.76
CA TRP A 76 8.92 5.81 3.28
C TRP A 76 9.99 6.43 4.18
N GLY A 77 10.51 5.66 5.13
CA GLY A 77 11.57 6.14 6.03
C GLY A 77 12.81 6.60 5.27
N VAL A 78 13.30 5.78 4.33
CA VAL A 78 14.47 6.10 3.49
C VAL A 78 14.22 7.32 2.60
N ASP A 79 13.03 7.45 2.04
CA ASP A 79 12.69 8.56 1.13
C ASP A 79 12.46 9.87 1.87
N ARG A 80 11.92 9.84 3.11
CA ARG A 80 11.48 11.02 3.85
C ARG A 80 12.45 11.51 4.93
N LEU A 81 13.17 10.62 5.59
CA LEU A 81 14.00 10.99 6.75
C LEU A 81 15.47 11.12 6.37
N GLN A 82 16.13 12.11 6.96
CA GLN A 82 17.57 12.33 6.78
C GLN A 82 18.22 12.80 8.08
N ALA A 83 19.30 12.13 8.50
CA ALA A 83 20.17 12.62 9.55
C ALA A 83 21.03 13.76 9.01
N SER A 84 20.99 14.92 9.66
CA SER A 84 21.68 16.14 9.22
C SER A 84 22.33 16.90 10.40
N GLY A 85 22.38 16.26 11.58
CA GLY A 85 23.06 16.77 12.77
C GLY A 85 24.38 16.06 13.04
N THR A 86 24.97 16.35 14.20
CA THR A 86 26.30 15.82 14.60
C THR A 86 26.26 14.95 15.84
N GLN A 87 25.12 14.87 16.54
CA GLN A 87 24.95 14.12 17.80
C GLN A 87 23.61 13.39 17.79
N GLY A 88 23.52 12.32 18.57
CA GLY A 88 22.30 11.57 18.79
C GLY A 88 21.90 10.67 17.64
N GLN A 89 20.78 10.02 17.86
CA GLN A 89 20.22 9.01 16.95
C GLN A 89 18.71 9.18 16.80
N ALA A 90 18.23 9.01 15.58
CA ALA A 90 16.83 8.75 15.31
C ALA A 90 16.62 7.28 14.96
N THR A 91 15.58 6.64 15.51
CA THR A 91 15.21 5.28 15.19
C THR A 91 13.76 5.25 14.73
N LEU A 92 13.52 4.85 13.48
CA LEU A 92 12.17 4.56 12.99
C LEU A 92 11.82 3.12 13.37
N VAL A 93 10.84 2.96 14.27
CA VAL A 93 10.40 1.66 14.78
C VAL A 93 9.01 1.34 14.22
N ILE A 94 8.90 0.22 13.52
CA ILE A 94 7.62 -0.31 13.04
C ILE A 94 7.11 -1.29 14.10
N HIS A 95 6.00 -0.97 14.77
CA HIS A 95 5.35 -1.80 15.78
C HIS A 95 4.27 -2.70 15.22
N ASP A 96 3.53 -2.21 14.21
CA ASP A 96 2.53 -2.97 13.48
C ASP A 96 2.66 -2.71 11.97
N ALA A 97 2.56 -3.77 11.18
CA ALA A 97 2.48 -3.74 9.72
C ALA A 97 1.62 -4.93 9.27
N ASP A 98 0.34 -4.89 9.62
CA ASP A 98 -0.59 -6.02 9.51
C ASP A 98 -1.63 -5.79 8.42
N LEU A 99 -1.88 -6.83 7.64
CA LEU A 99 -2.97 -6.89 6.66
C LEU A 99 -3.82 -8.11 6.95
N ARG A 100 -5.14 -7.93 6.99
CA ARG A 100 -6.11 -8.98 7.32
C ARG A 100 -7.20 -9.08 6.29
N ARG A 101 -7.67 -10.30 6.11
CA ARG A 101 -8.86 -10.61 5.33
C ARG A 101 -9.95 -11.18 6.23
N ASP A 102 -11.09 -10.54 6.23
CA ASP A 102 -12.32 -11.00 6.88
C ASP A 102 -13.36 -11.36 5.82
N THR A 103 -14.07 -12.46 6.04
CA THR A 103 -15.21 -12.83 5.23
C THR A 103 -16.45 -12.06 5.72
N LEU A 104 -17.18 -11.46 4.80
CA LEU A 104 -18.43 -10.76 5.11
C LEU A 104 -19.64 -11.68 4.87
N PRO A 105 -20.69 -11.59 5.71
CA PRO A 105 -21.90 -12.33 5.49
C PRO A 105 -22.60 -11.86 4.20
N LEU A 106 -22.99 -12.82 3.35
CA LEU A 106 -23.77 -12.55 2.16
C LEU A 106 -25.27 -12.54 2.52
N LYS A 107 -26.03 -11.62 1.93
CA LYS A 107 -27.47 -11.62 2.03
C LYS A 107 -28.04 -12.79 1.24
N THR A 108 -29.00 -13.50 1.82
CA THR A 108 -29.75 -14.56 1.17
C THR A 108 -31.14 -14.07 0.81
N GLY A 109 -31.70 -14.54 -0.30
CA GLY A 109 -33.04 -14.16 -0.76
C GLY A 109 -33.05 -13.71 -2.22
N ILE A 110 -34.25 -13.45 -2.76
CA ILE A 110 -34.47 -13.14 -4.18
C ILE A 110 -33.72 -11.85 -4.58
N ASP A 111 -33.63 -10.87 -3.69
CA ASP A 111 -32.92 -9.61 -3.93
C ASP A 111 -31.41 -9.78 -4.08
N SER A 112 -30.83 -10.87 -3.55
CA SER A 112 -29.41 -11.16 -3.67
C SER A 112 -28.99 -11.54 -5.08
N TRP A 113 -29.89 -12.01 -5.92
CA TRP A 113 -29.61 -12.47 -7.28
C TRP A 113 -29.30 -11.32 -8.26
N PHE A 114 -29.70 -10.11 -7.90
CA PHE A 114 -29.54 -8.92 -8.74
C PHE A 114 -28.49 -7.94 -8.22
N THR A 115 -27.81 -8.25 -7.11
CA THR A 115 -26.84 -7.35 -6.48
C THR A 115 -25.48 -8.03 -6.34
N ARG A 116 -24.43 -7.33 -6.80
CA ARG A 116 -23.04 -7.74 -6.59
C ARG A 116 -22.65 -7.50 -5.14
N GLN A 117 -22.69 -8.55 -4.32
CA GLN A 117 -22.49 -8.44 -2.88
C GLN A 117 -20.99 -8.38 -2.51
N GLN A 118 -20.68 -7.62 -1.44
CA GLN A 118 -19.34 -7.61 -0.87
C GLN A 118 -19.16 -8.85 0.02
N SER A 119 -18.19 -9.69 -0.29
CA SER A 119 -17.93 -10.95 0.42
C SER A 119 -16.68 -10.92 1.28
N GLU A 120 -15.76 -10.01 1.00
CA GLU A 120 -14.51 -9.87 1.73
C GLU A 120 -14.29 -8.43 2.17
N ARG A 121 -13.66 -8.27 3.34
CA ARG A 121 -13.06 -7.01 3.79
C ARG A 121 -11.57 -7.23 3.96
N TRP A 122 -10.79 -6.39 3.31
CA TRP A 122 -9.37 -6.29 3.56
C TRP A 122 -9.11 -5.06 4.42
N SER A 123 -8.42 -5.27 5.53
CA SER A 123 -8.04 -4.21 6.48
C SER A 123 -6.55 -4.21 6.70
N GLY A 124 -5.99 -3.02 6.87
CA GLY A 124 -4.60 -2.83 7.20
C GLY A 124 -4.45 -1.96 8.44
N LYS A 125 -3.46 -2.29 9.27
CA LYS A 125 -3.04 -1.50 10.42
C LYS A 125 -1.53 -1.30 10.38
N VAL A 126 -1.11 -0.06 10.59
CA VAL A 126 0.29 0.35 10.73
C VAL A 126 0.43 1.14 12.01
N THR A 127 1.43 0.82 12.82
CA THR A 127 1.86 1.64 13.96
C THR A 127 3.36 1.86 13.86
N VAL A 128 3.76 3.13 13.82
CA VAL A 128 5.16 3.53 13.65
C VAL A 128 5.52 4.62 14.66
N ASP A 129 6.72 4.49 15.26
CA ASP A 129 7.33 5.50 16.11
C ASP A 129 8.62 6.02 15.47
N LEU A 130 8.85 7.31 15.53
CA LEU A 130 10.16 7.92 15.34
C LEU A 130 10.69 8.36 16.70
N ARG A 131 11.73 7.69 17.19
CA ARG A 131 12.37 7.98 18.47
C ARG A 131 13.66 8.76 18.24
N ILE A 132 13.85 9.79 19.05
CA ILE A 132 15.09 10.59 19.06
C ILE A 132 15.74 10.43 20.42
N GLU A 133 17.05 10.16 20.44
CA GLU A 133 17.84 10.01 21.63
C GLU A 133 19.18 10.72 21.49
N GLY A 134 19.61 11.44 22.54
CA GLY A 134 20.91 12.07 22.63
C GLY A 134 21.17 13.16 21.58
N ALA A 135 20.14 13.79 21.03
CA ALA A 135 20.29 14.95 20.16
C ALA A 135 20.85 16.17 20.93
N ALA A 136 21.04 17.31 20.28
CA ALA A 136 21.58 18.51 20.91
C ALA A 136 20.89 18.83 22.24
N SER A 137 21.66 19.25 23.26
CA SER A 137 21.18 19.46 24.64
C SER A 137 20.62 18.18 25.30
N ASN A 138 21.10 17.01 24.88
CA ASN A 138 20.62 15.70 25.34
C ASN A 138 19.10 15.49 25.19
N PHE A 139 18.54 16.04 24.09
CA PHE A 139 17.12 15.90 23.79
C PHE A 139 16.76 14.44 23.54
N ALA A 140 15.63 14.01 24.16
CA ALA A 140 14.98 12.75 23.88
C ALA A 140 13.47 12.99 23.67
N GLY A 141 12.90 12.33 22.66
CA GLY A 141 11.48 12.46 22.34
C GLY A 141 11.03 11.45 21.31
N ASN A 142 9.73 11.36 21.12
CA ASN A 142 9.17 10.49 20.09
C ASN A 142 7.95 11.11 19.40
N ALA A 143 7.75 10.73 18.14
CA ALA A 143 6.52 10.95 17.40
C ALA A 143 5.95 9.60 16.98
N SER A 144 4.68 9.37 17.29
CA SER A 144 4.00 8.11 17.00
C SER A 144 2.77 8.33 16.16
N THR A 145 2.46 7.36 15.29
CA THR A 145 1.20 7.35 14.54
C THR A 145 0.68 5.95 14.34
N THR A 146 -0.65 5.83 14.32
CA THR A 146 -1.34 4.59 13.97
C THR A 146 -2.34 4.87 12.86
N VAL A 147 -2.21 4.16 11.75
CA VAL A 147 -3.13 4.23 10.60
C VAL A 147 -3.88 2.92 10.48
N THR A 148 -5.19 3.00 10.30
CA THR A 148 -6.05 1.86 9.96
C THR A 148 -6.91 2.22 8.76
N ARG A 149 -6.91 1.35 7.75
CA ARG A 149 -7.73 1.48 6.54
C ARG A 149 -8.35 0.14 6.17
N SER A 150 -9.47 0.18 5.46
CA SER A 150 -10.08 -1.03 4.92
C SER A 150 -10.70 -0.78 3.55
N THR A 151 -10.84 -1.85 2.78
CA THR A 151 -11.57 -1.90 1.53
C THR A 151 -12.39 -3.19 1.49
N THR A 152 -13.46 -3.22 0.71
CA THR A 152 -14.24 -4.43 0.50
C THR A 152 -14.09 -4.91 -0.94
N LEU A 153 -14.29 -6.22 -1.12
CA LEU A 153 -14.29 -6.86 -2.43
C LEU A 153 -15.58 -7.67 -2.61
N PRO A 154 -16.14 -7.65 -3.83
CA PRO A 154 -17.30 -8.48 -4.14
C PRO A 154 -16.91 -9.96 -4.23
N GLU A 155 -17.92 -10.83 -4.17
CA GLU A 155 -17.75 -12.29 -4.20
C GLU A 155 -17.10 -12.81 -5.49
N ASP A 156 -17.35 -12.14 -6.60
CA ASP A 156 -16.85 -12.47 -7.93
C ASP A 156 -15.61 -11.67 -8.34
N ALA A 157 -14.92 -11.02 -7.38
CA ALA A 157 -13.75 -10.22 -7.66
C ALA A 157 -12.67 -11.04 -8.39
N ASN A 158 -12.29 -10.60 -9.58
CA ASN A 158 -11.21 -11.20 -10.35
C ASN A 158 -9.82 -10.78 -9.83
N ALA A 159 -8.77 -11.37 -10.39
CA ALA A 159 -7.39 -11.10 -9.95
C ALA A 159 -6.99 -9.61 -10.10
N ALA A 160 -7.41 -8.95 -11.17
CA ALA A 160 -7.11 -7.53 -11.40
C ALA A 160 -7.83 -6.62 -10.40
N GLU A 161 -9.08 -6.92 -10.06
CA GLU A 161 -9.85 -6.20 -9.05
C GLU A 161 -9.22 -6.34 -7.67
N ARG A 162 -8.76 -7.54 -7.31
CA ARG A 162 -8.02 -7.82 -6.05
C ARG A 162 -6.71 -7.04 -5.99
N GLU A 163 -5.91 -7.09 -7.06
CA GLU A 163 -4.66 -6.33 -7.15
C GLU A 163 -4.92 -4.82 -7.02
N ASN A 164 -5.93 -4.28 -7.70
CA ASN A 164 -6.30 -2.88 -7.61
C ASN A 164 -6.81 -2.50 -6.21
N ALA A 165 -7.54 -3.37 -5.53
CA ALA A 165 -7.98 -3.16 -4.15
C ALA A 165 -6.78 -3.09 -3.20
N TYR A 166 -5.82 -4.03 -3.33
CA TYR A 166 -4.57 -4.00 -2.58
C TYR A 166 -3.82 -2.68 -2.78
N ARG A 167 -3.62 -2.27 -4.03
CA ARG A 167 -2.91 -1.03 -4.38
C ARG A 167 -3.57 0.22 -3.80
N ARG A 168 -4.89 0.31 -3.86
CA ARG A 168 -5.64 1.42 -3.26
C ARG A 168 -5.50 1.42 -1.75
N LEU A 169 -5.64 0.26 -1.10
CA LEU A 169 -5.50 0.12 0.35
C LEU A 169 -4.10 0.56 0.80
N LEU A 170 -3.06 0.01 0.18
CA LEU A 170 -1.67 0.33 0.51
C LEU A 170 -1.37 1.82 0.31
N ARG A 171 -1.80 2.39 -0.82
CA ARG A 171 -1.59 3.82 -1.12
C ARG A 171 -2.24 4.71 -0.06
N SER A 172 -3.52 4.48 0.24
CA SER A 172 -4.24 5.30 1.24
C SER A 172 -3.60 5.19 2.63
N MET A 173 -3.14 3.99 3.01
CA MET A 173 -2.43 3.80 4.29
C MET A 173 -1.15 4.61 4.34
N MET A 174 -0.37 4.59 3.27
CA MET A 174 0.91 5.29 3.22
C MET A 174 0.78 6.81 3.11
N GLU A 175 -0.25 7.31 2.43
CA GLU A 175 -0.59 8.74 2.36
C GLU A 175 -1.02 9.26 3.75
N ASP A 176 -1.86 8.51 4.45
CA ASP A 176 -2.26 8.85 5.81
C ASP A 176 -1.08 8.79 6.79
N LEU A 177 -0.25 7.74 6.68
CA LEU A 177 0.97 7.62 7.49
C LEU A 177 1.84 8.87 7.34
N ASN A 178 2.12 9.26 6.09
CA ASN A 178 2.94 10.45 5.83
C ASN A 178 2.34 11.69 6.50
N THR A 179 1.06 11.94 6.27
CA THR A 179 0.38 13.14 6.79
C THR A 179 0.35 13.16 8.32
N GLN A 180 0.02 12.03 8.95
CA GLN A 180 -0.08 11.93 10.41
C GLN A 180 1.30 11.96 11.08
N MET A 181 2.30 11.30 10.48
CA MET A 181 3.65 11.30 11.02
C MET A 181 4.28 12.70 10.93
N GLU A 182 4.11 13.42 9.81
CA GLU A 182 4.56 14.81 9.71
C GLU A 182 3.93 15.70 10.79
N ARG A 183 2.63 15.53 11.06
CA ARG A 183 1.95 16.25 12.13
C ARG A 183 2.55 15.90 13.50
N ALA A 184 2.65 14.61 13.81
CA ALA A 184 3.20 14.15 15.08
C ALA A 184 4.65 14.65 15.30
N MET A 185 5.45 14.68 14.24
CA MET A 185 6.82 15.22 14.31
C MET A 185 6.82 16.72 14.59
N ARG A 186 5.94 17.51 13.94
CA ARG A 186 5.82 18.96 14.24
C ARG A 186 5.39 19.19 15.68
N ASP A 187 4.48 18.38 16.20
CA ASP A 187 3.91 18.54 17.53
C ASP A 187 4.90 18.13 18.64
N HIS A 188 5.70 17.09 18.42
CA HIS A 188 6.50 16.48 19.47
C HIS A 188 8.03 16.59 19.28
N LEU A 189 8.51 16.78 18.05
CA LEU A 189 9.94 16.76 17.70
C LEU A 189 10.42 18.06 17.04
N ASN A 190 9.64 19.15 17.10
CA ASN A 190 9.93 20.39 16.40
C ASN A 190 11.33 20.93 16.70
N SER A 191 11.83 20.77 17.94
CA SER A 191 13.16 21.24 18.37
C SER A 191 14.34 20.55 17.67
N VAL A 192 14.10 19.37 17.07
CA VAL A 192 15.13 18.58 16.36
C VAL A 192 14.86 18.47 14.86
N ILE A 193 13.85 19.14 14.35
CA ILE A 193 13.59 19.25 12.91
C ILE A 193 14.33 20.49 12.38
N LEU A 194 15.30 20.27 11.49
CA LEU A 194 16.03 21.34 10.83
C LEU A 194 15.24 21.93 9.66
N THR A 195 14.69 21.06 8.82
CA THR A 195 13.80 21.44 7.71
C THR A 195 12.75 20.34 7.48
N MET A 196 11.55 20.77 7.16
CA MET A 196 10.42 19.90 6.74
C MET A 196 9.69 20.62 5.62
N PRO A 197 9.49 19.96 4.45
CA PRO A 197 8.77 20.49 3.30
C PRO A 197 7.31 20.82 3.60
#